data_39c8100c2c547d9352d813d3dc971634
#
_entry.id   39c8100c2c547d9352d813d3dc971634
#
_cell.length_a   1.000
_cell.length_b   1.000
_cell.length_c   1.000
_cell.angle_alpha   90.00
_cell.angle_beta   90.00
_cell.angle_gamma   90.00
#
_symmetry.space_group_name_H-M   'P 1'
#
loop_
_entity.id
_entity.type
_entity.pdbx_description
1 polymer ?
#
loop_
_entity_poly.entity_id
_entity_poly.type
_entity_poly.pdbx_seq_one_letter_code
_entity_poly.pdbx_strand_id
1 'polypeptide(L)'
;MEIQLESEASLAEMTAELAAFQQSYPAYAQTGRLDDLRASDYARLDAQGHIYLDYTGGGLYGDSQLRRHIELLSNGVFGNPHSNNPTSLAMTQLVEQARAYVLGYFNASPAEYVAIFTLNASGAR
;
A
#
# COMPACT_ATOMS: atom_id res chain seq x y z
N MET A 1 -11.55 35.33 -17.63
CA MET A 1 -11.20 36.17 -16.45
C MET A 1 -12.02 35.81 -15.22
N GLU A 2 -13.34 35.58 -15.33
CA GLU A 2 -14.18 35.12 -14.20
C GLU A 2 -13.77 33.74 -13.63
N ILE A 3 -13.52 32.74 -14.46
CA ILE A 3 -13.14 31.38 -14.03
C ILE A 3 -11.82 31.36 -13.22
N GLN A 4 -10.90 32.26 -13.52
CA GLN A 4 -9.61 32.34 -12.81
C GLN A 4 -9.77 32.99 -11.43
N LEU A 5 -10.65 33.96 -11.28
CA LEU A 5 -10.95 34.64 -10.00
C LEU A 5 -11.72 33.71 -9.03
N GLU A 6 -12.65 32.91 -9.53
CA GLU A 6 -13.35 31.88 -8.73
C GLU A 6 -12.39 30.79 -8.23
N SER A 7 -11.43 30.40 -9.06
CA SER A 7 -10.39 29.41 -8.68
C SER A 7 -9.46 29.93 -7.58
N GLU A 8 -9.04 31.20 -7.65
CA GLU A 8 -8.15 31.83 -6.65
C GLU A 8 -8.89 32.06 -5.31
N ALA A 9 -10.13 32.50 -5.34
CA ALA A 9 -10.96 32.66 -4.15
C ALA A 9 -11.20 31.30 -3.45
N SER A 10 -11.52 30.25 -4.20
CA SER A 10 -11.67 28.90 -3.69
C SER A 10 -10.40 28.33 -3.06
N LEU A 11 -9.23 28.61 -3.65
CA LEU A 11 -7.94 28.18 -3.11
C LEU A 11 -7.60 28.90 -1.81
N ALA A 12 -7.90 30.20 -1.71
CA ALA A 12 -7.69 30.99 -0.49
C ALA A 12 -8.59 30.49 0.65
N GLU A 13 -9.86 30.17 0.35
CA GLU A 13 -10.81 29.60 1.31
C GLU A 13 -10.33 28.23 1.81
N MET A 14 -9.94 27.32 0.93
CA MET A 14 -9.39 26.01 1.30
C MET A 14 -8.12 26.13 2.17
N THR A 15 -7.26 27.11 1.89
CA THR A 15 -6.05 27.35 2.68
C THR A 15 -6.38 27.84 4.08
N ALA A 16 -7.37 28.72 4.23
CA ALA A 16 -7.85 29.21 5.52
C ALA A 16 -8.49 28.11 6.35
N GLU A 17 -9.31 27.25 5.74
CA GLU A 17 -9.93 26.11 6.38
C GLU A 17 -8.89 25.07 6.84
N LEU A 18 -7.88 24.80 6.02
CA LEU A 18 -6.76 23.93 6.40
C LEU A 18 -6.00 24.48 7.61
N ALA A 19 -5.73 25.80 7.64
CA ALA A 19 -5.06 26.43 8.76
C ALA A 19 -5.87 26.32 10.06
N ALA A 20 -7.19 26.55 9.98
CA ALA A 20 -8.11 26.40 11.11
C ALA A 20 -8.16 24.95 11.60
N PHE A 21 -8.19 23.98 10.69
CA PHE A 21 -8.11 22.56 11.00
C PHE A 21 -6.82 22.20 11.73
N GLN A 22 -5.66 22.63 11.21
CA GLN A 22 -4.35 22.38 11.81
C GLN A 22 -4.20 23.00 13.20
N GLN A 23 -4.81 24.17 13.43
CA GLN A 23 -4.87 24.79 14.74
C GLN A 23 -5.71 23.97 15.73
N SER A 24 -6.84 23.43 15.27
CA SER A 24 -7.74 22.61 16.08
C SER A 24 -7.18 21.20 16.36
N TYR A 25 -6.36 20.68 15.44
CA TYR A 25 -5.79 19.33 15.48
C TYR A 25 -4.26 19.36 15.27
N PRO A 26 -3.46 19.84 16.22
CA PRO A 26 -2.01 19.99 16.06
C PRO A 26 -1.27 18.68 15.74
N ALA A 27 -1.81 17.53 16.20
CA ALA A 27 -1.26 16.21 15.91
C ALA A 27 -1.28 15.88 14.40
N TYR A 28 -2.08 16.57 13.58
CA TYR A 28 -2.09 16.43 12.13
C TYR A 28 -0.71 16.69 11.48
N ALA A 29 0.08 17.59 12.06
CA ALA A 29 1.45 17.85 11.59
C ALA A 29 2.36 16.60 11.62
N GLN A 30 2.01 15.58 12.41
CA GLN A 30 2.76 14.32 12.49
C GLN A 30 2.44 13.37 11.33
N THR A 31 1.42 13.68 10.52
CA THR A 31 1.01 12.86 9.36
C THR A 31 1.79 13.17 8.07
N GLY A 32 2.71 14.14 8.06
CA GLY A 32 3.49 14.54 6.88
C GLY A 32 4.20 13.38 6.18
N ARG A 33 4.54 12.30 6.91
CA ARG A 33 5.04 11.06 6.31
C ARG A 33 4.08 10.43 5.30
N LEU A 34 2.78 10.64 5.43
CA LEU A 34 1.78 10.16 4.46
C LEU A 34 1.83 10.95 3.17
N ASP A 35 2.16 12.24 3.24
CA ASP A 35 2.36 13.09 2.07
C ASP A 35 3.61 12.66 1.30
N ASP A 36 4.71 12.35 2.00
CA ASP A 36 5.92 11.80 1.41
C ASP A 36 5.65 10.45 0.73
N LEU A 37 4.88 9.57 1.37
CA LEU A 37 4.46 8.28 0.81
C LEU A 37 3.58 8.49 -0.43
N ARG A 38 2.65 9.43 -0.39
CA ARG A 38 1.82 9.78 -1.55
C ARG A 38 2.68 10.25 -2.72
N ALA A 39 3.61 11.15 -2.47
CA ALA A 39 4.49 11.68 -3.50
C ALA A 39 5.42 10.62 -4.12
N SER A 40 5.90 9.65 -3.34
CA SER A 40 6.82 8.61 -3.82
C SER A 40 6.11 7.42 -4.45
N ASP A 41 5.07 6.89 -3.81
CA ASP A 41 4.45 5.62 -4.18
C ASP A 41 3.10 5.76 -4.90
N TYR A 42 2.47 6.93 -4.80
CA TYR A 42 1.13 7.18 -5.34
C TYR A 42 1.05 8.43 -6.23
N ALA A 43 2.19 8.95 -6.70
CA ALA A 43 2.26 10.16 -7.55
C ALA A 43 1.36 10.10 -8.79
N ARG A 44 1.02 8.90 -9.29
CA ARG A 44 0.08 8.70 -10.39
C ARG A 44 -1.33 9.21 -10.10
N LEU A 45 -1.75 9.28 -8.83
CA LEU A 45 -3.04 9.86 -8.46
C LEU A 45 -3.06 11.35 -8.76
N ASP A 46 -2.01 12.08 -8.37
CA ASP A 46 -1.89 13.51 -8.62
C ASP A 46 -1.74 13.79 -10.11
N ALA A 47 -0.93 12.99 -10.82
CA ALA A 47 -0.73 13.12 -12.26
C ALA A 47 -2.02 12.93 -13.08
N GLN A 48 -2.99 12.18 -12.54
CA GLN A 48 -4.28 11.90 -13.17
C GLN A 48 -5.44 12.70 -12.56
N GLY A 49 -5.18 13.54 -11.56
CA GLY A 49 -6.18 14.32 -10.86
C GLY A 49 -7.18 13.47 -10.05
N HIS A 50 -6.75 12.30 -9.57
CA HIS A 50 -7.61 11.39 -8.84
C HIS A 50 -7.50 11.58 -7.32
N ILE A 51 -8.67 11.63 -6.67
CA ILE A 51 -8.80 11.52 -5.22
C ILE A 51 -9.40 10.16 -4.93
N TYR A 52 -8.63 9.27 -4.30
CA TYR A 52 -9.07 7.91 -3.97
C TYR A 52 -9.36 7.80 -2.47
N LEU A 53 -10.61 7.48 -2.13
CA LEU A 53 -11.09 7.39 -0.73
C LEU A 53 -11.68 6.01 -0.40
N ASP A 54 -11.78 5.09 -1.36
CA ASP A 54 -12.41 3.78 -1.19
C ASP A 54 -11.43 2.68 -0.75
N TYR A 55 -10.61 2.96 0.26
CA TYR A 55 -9.69 1.95 0.80
C TYR A 55 -10.40 0.78 1.50
N THR A 56 -11.65 0.94 1.87
CA THR A 56 -12.51 -0.14 2.40
C THR A 56 -12.85 -1.17 1.31
N GLY A 57 -13.08 -0.71 0.10
CA GLY A 57 -13.36 -1.58 -1.05
C GLY A 57 -12.10 -2.21 -1.64
N GLY A 58 -10.98 -1.51 -1.63
CA GLY A 58 -9.72 -2.04 -2.14
C GLY A 58 -8.54 -1.09 -1.92
N GLY A 59 -7.46 -1.60 -1.34
CA GLY A 59 -6.21 -0.85 -1.22
C GLY A 59 -5.53 -0.66 -2.57
N LEU A 60 -5.00 0.54 -2.83
CA LEU A 60 -4.14 0.77 -3.98
C LEU A 60 -2.74 0.23 -3.73
N TYR A 61 -2.13 -0.30 -4.78
CA TYR A 61 -0.73 -0.71 -4.73
C TYR A 61 0.21 0.49 -4.85
N GLY A 62 1.33 0.46 -4.11
CA GLY A 62 2.41 1.43 -4.24
C GLY A 62 3.35 1.10 -5.40
N ASP A 63 3.99 2.11 -5.98
CA ASP A 63 4.99 1.96 -7.04
C ASP A 63 6.18 1.11 -6.58
N SER A 64 6.61 1.27 -5.33
CA SER A 64 7.68 0.48 -4.73
C SER A 64 7.34 -1.02 -4.68
N GLN A 65 6.07 -1.39 -4.45
CA GLN A 65 5.62 -2.78 -4.46
C GLN A 65 5.75 -3.40 -5.86
N LEU A 66 5.35 -2.66 -6.90
CA LEU A 66 5.49 -3.11 -8.29
C LEU A 66 6.95 -3.31 -8.67
N ARG A 67 7.80 -2.33 -8.36
CA ARG A 67 9.24 -2.41 -8.67
C ARG A 67 9.89 -3.61 -8.00
N ARG A 68 9.64 -3.82 -6.70
CA ARG A 68 10.17 -4.99 -5.96
C ARG A 68 9.67 -6.30 -6.54
N HIS A 69 8.40 -6.36 -6.97
CA HIS A 69 7.85 -7.58 -7.55
C HIS A 69 8.49 -7.88 -8.92
N ILE A 70 8.65 -6.87 -9.78
CA ILE A 70 9.34 -7.01 -11.06
C ILE A 70 10.80 -7.42 -10.84
N GLU A 71 11.51 -6.78 -9.92
CA GLU A 71 12.89 -7.09 -9.58
C GLU A 71 13.03 -8.54 -9.09
N LEU A 72 12.15 -9.00 -8.21
CA LEU A 72 12.10 -10.37 -7.73
C LEU A 72 11.98 -11.36 -8.90
N LEU A 73 11.02 -11.13 -9.79
CA LEU A 73 10.78 -12.04 -10.93
C LEU A 73 11.89 -11.98 -11.99
N SER A 74 12.50 -10.81 -12.21
CA SER A 74 13.57 -10.64 -13.20
C SER A 74 14.89 -11.26 -12.76
N ASN A 75 15.15 -11.31 -11.47
CA ASN A 75 16.41 -11.82 -10.91
C ASN A 75 16.30 -13.26 -10.37
N GLY A 76 15.11 -13.82 -10.29
CA GLY A 76 14.86 -15.15 -9.75
C GLY A 76 14.32 -16.14 -10.77
N VAL A 77 14.54 -17.41 -10.52
CA VAL A 77 13.90 -18.51 -11.26
C VAL A 77 13.07 -19.32 -10.27
N PHE A 78 11.75 -19.27 -10.41
CA PHE A 78 10.82 -19.84 -9.46
C PHE A 78 9.99 -20.94 -10.12
N GLY A 79 10.04 -22.13 -9.51
CA GLY A 79 9.23 -23.28 -9.92
C GLY A 79 8.02 -23.50 -9.03
N ASN A 80 7.33 -24.62 -9.27
CA ASN A 80 6.24 -25.03 -8.40
C ASN A 80 6.77 -25.35 -7.00
N PRO A 81 6.22 -24.81 -5.90
CA PRO A 81 6.66 -25.10 -4.53
C PRO A 81 6.50 -26.61 -4.18
N HIS A 82 7.08 -27.00 -3.05
CA HIS A 82 6.98 -28.38 -2.49
C HIS A 82 7.79 -29.45 -3.23
N SER A 83 8.82 -29.06 -3.95
CA SER A 83 9.81 -29.97 -4.55
C SER A 83 11.22 -29.61 -4.11
N ASN A 84 12.16 -30.55 -4.18
CA ASN A 84 13.54 -30.40 -3.69
C ASN A 84 14.51 -29.80 -4.74
N ASN A 85 14.06 -29.49 -5.96
CA ASN A 85 14.90 -28.81 -6.92
C ASN A 85 15.08 -27.32 -6.55
N PRO A 86 16.17 -26.67 -6.97
CA PRO A 86 16.50 -25.31 -6.54
C PRO A 86 15.39 -24.26 -6.80
N THR A 87 14.72 -24.33 -7.94
CA THR A 87 13.70 -23.35 -8.32
C THR A 87 12.41 -23.51 -7.49
N SER A 88 12.01 -24.76 -7.21
CA SER A 88 10.88 -25.05 -6.33
C SER A 88 11.18 -24.70 -4.88
N LEU A 89 12.39 -24.96 -4.43
CA LEU A 89 12.83 -24.63 -3.08
C LEU A 89 12.84 -23.11 -2.86
N ALA A 90 13.29 -22.32 -3.86
CA ALA A 90 13.24 -20.86 -3.82
C ALA A 90 11.80 -20.35 -3.64
N MET A 91 10.82 -20.91 -4.37
CA MET A 91 9.42 -20.55 -4.22
C MET A 91 8.86 -20.97 -2.85
N THR A 92 9.19 -22.17 -2.37
CA THR A 92 8.79 -22.64 -1.03
C THR A 92 9.29 -21.68 0.04
N GLN A 93 10.53 -21.24 -0.03
CA GLN A 93 11.10 -20.28 0.93
C GLN A 93 10.37 -18.94 0.91
N LEU A 94 10.00 -18.41 -0.25
CA LEU A 94 9.22 -17.18 -0.36
C LEU A 94 7.83 -17.31 0.29
N VAL A 95 7.15 -18.44 0.06
CA VAL A 95 5.84 -18.71 0.66
C VAL A 95 5.94 -18.77 2.18
N GLU A 96 6.95 -19.49 2.70
CA GLU A 96 7.15 -19.60 4.16
C GLU A 96 7.55 -18.25 4.80
N GLN A 97 8.37 -17.44 4.13
CA GLN A 97 8.68 -16.08 4.59
C GLN A 97 7.42 -15.21 4.64
N ALA A 98 6.56 -15.30 3.62
CA ALA A 98 5.30 -14.56 3.60
C ALA A 98 4.37 -14.99 4.75
N ARG A 99 4.28 -16.30 5.04
CA ARG A 99 3.51 -16.82 6.19
C ARG A 99 4.03 -16.29 7.52
N ALA A 100 5.35 -16.38 7.72
CA ALA A 100 5.99 -15.87 8.93
C ALA A 100 5.75 -14.37 9.10
N TYR A 101 5.84 -13.59 8.01
CA TYR A 101 5.57 -12.16 8.04
C TYR A 101 4.12 -11.84 8.45
N VAL A 102 3.14 -12.54 7.88
CA VAL A 102 1.72 -12.35 8.22
C VAL A 102 1.47 -12.69 9.70
N LEU A 103 1.97 -13.81 10.18
CA LEU A 103 1.84 -14.17 11.60
C LEU A 103 2.48 -13.14 12.52
N GLY A 104 3.70 -12.67 12.17
CA GLY A 104 4.38 -11.63 12.93
C GLY A 104 3.64 -10.29 12.94
N TYR A 105 3.06 -9.89 11.81
CA TYR A 105 2.27 -8.66 11.70
C TYR A 105 1.05 -8.67 12.64
N PHE A 106 0.37 -9.81 12.76
CA PHE A 106 -0.78 -9.97 13.65
C PHE A 106 -0.42 -10.39 15.09
N ASN A 107 0.87 -10.50 15.42
CA ASN A 107 1.36 -11.02 16.69
C ASN A 107 0.75 -12.41 17.03
N ALA A 108 0.57 -13.24 16.01
CA ALA A 108 -0.01 -14.57 16.10
C ALA A 108 1.09 -15.63 16.28
N SER A 109 1.00 -16.43 17.34
CA SER A 109 1.98 -17.48 17.64
C SER A 109 1.92 -18.59 16.56
N PRO A 110 3.03 -18.99 15.95
CA PRO A 110 3.04 -20.10 14.99
C PRO A 110 2.75 -21.47 15.64
N ALA A 111 2.71 -21.56 16.98
CA ALA A 111 2.27 -22.76 17.69
C ALA A 111 0.75 -22.90 17.74
N GLU A 112 0.02 -21.80 17.53
CA GLU A 112 -1.45 -21.76 17.64
C GLU A 112 -2.13 -21.40 16.33
N TYR A 113 -1.42 -20.71 15.42
CA TYR A 113 -1.96 -20.17 14.18
C TYR A 113 -1.16 -20.60 12.96
N VAL A 114 -1.85 -20.72 11.84
CA VAL A 114 -1.25 -20.94 10.52
C VAL A 114 -1.82 -19.93 9.52
N ALA A 115 -0.96 -19.33 8.69
CA ALA A 115 -1.39 -18.49 7.59
C ALA A 115 -1.63 -19.36 6.34
N ILE A 116 -2.85 -19.33 5.81
CA ILE A 116 -3.24 -20.03 4.60
C ILE A 116 -3.57 -19.02 3.51
N PHE A 117 -2.83 -19.05 2.40
CA PHE A 117 -3.12 -18.23 1.25
C PHE A 117 -4.15 -18.92 0.35
N THR A 118 -5.22 -18.20 0.02
CA THR A 118 -6.29 -18.66 -0.88
C THR A 118 -6.35 -17.77 -2.12
N LEU A 119 -6.96 -18.24 -3.19
CA LEU A 119 -7.09 -17.49 -4.44
C LEU A 119 -7.98 -16.24 -4.30
N ASN A 120 -8.94 -16.30 -3.39
CA ASN A 120 -9.87 -15.19 -3.10
C ASN A 120 -10.58 -15.43 -1.76
N ALA A 121 -11.39 -14.48 -1.32
CA ALA A 121 -12.16 -14.58 -0.07
C ALA A 121 -13.12 -15.79 -0.04
N SER A 122 -13.63 -16.23 -1.18
CA SER A 122 -14.51 -17.41 -1.25
C SER A 122 -13.77 -18.73 -1.07
N GLY A 123 -12.46 -18.77 -1.30
CA GLY A 123 -11.61 -19.94 -1.06
C GLY A 123 -11.25 -20.19 0.41
N ALA A 124 -11.62 -19.25 1.30
CA ALA A 124 -11.36 -19.33 2.74
C ALA A 124 -12.49 -20.02 3.53
N ARG A 125 -13.33 -20.81 2.88
CA ARG A 125 -14.43 -21.57 3.51
C ARG A 125 -13.98 -22.90 4.03
#